data_b28d532d2bb5e1f4c191500805e520aa
#
_entry.id   b28d532d2bb5e1f4c191500805e520aa
#
_cell.length_a   1.000
_cell.length_b   1.000
_cell.length_c   1.000
_cell.angle_alpha   90.00
_cell.angle_beta   90.00
_cell.angle_gamma   90.00
#
_symmetry.space_group_name_H-M   'P 1'
#
loop_
_entity.id
_entity.type
_entity.pdbx_description
1 polymer ?
#
loop_
_entity_poly.entity_id
_entity_poly.type
_entity_poly.pdbx_seq_one_letter_code
_entity_poly.pdbx_strand_id
1 'polypeptide(L)'
;QVVVLVPEIALTGQLVSSFKYYFPDDILVIHSRLSLSERNDAVFRLRQQQIGIVIGARSALFMPFDDLGLLILDEEHDPSYKQDESPRYHARDVAEEMARLHNAVLLLGSATPAVESFYRAEKKDYTLLSLPQRIGDLALPQVQYVDMRAELKAGNRNVISRELRQLLETTVAKGEQAIIMLNRRGFSTFVMCRSCGEVIKCKDCGLPLVYHKSGRLQCHHCDLMAEVP
;
A
#
# COMPACT_ATOMS: atom_id res chain seq x y z
N GLN A 1 19.59 -10.71 -15.82
CA GLN A 1 18.72 -11.00 -14.67
C GLN A 1 17.68 -9.88 -14.47
N VAL A 2 16.57 -10.21 -13.84
CA VAL A 2 15.45 -9.29 -13.56
C VAL A 2 15.12 -9.36 -12.08
N VAL A 3 14.87 -8.22 -11.44
CA VAL A 3 14.26 -8.17 -10.11
C VAL A 3 12.90 -7.48 -10.18
N VAL A 4 11.89 -8.13 -9.60
CA VAL A 4 10.52 -7.61 -9.48
C VAL A 4 10.22 -7.40 -8.01
N LEU A 5 10.10 -6.15 -7.62
CA LEU A 5 9.68 -5.79 -6.27
C LEU A 5 8.18 -5.61 -6.22
N VAL A 6 7.57 -6.20 -5.22
CA VAL A 6 6.16 -6.03 -4.92
C VAL A 6 5.99 -5.73 -3.42
N PRO A 7 4.94 -4.98 -3.01
CA PRO A 7 4.61 -4.86 -1.59
C PRO A 7 4.43 -6.24 -0.95
N GLU A 8 4.83 -6.43 0.31
CA GLU A 8 4.73 -7.75 0.98
C GLU A 8 3.32 -8.34 0.93
N ILE A 9 2.30 -7.49 1.01
CA ILE A 9 0.88 -7.90 0.93
C ILE A 9 0.49 -8.34 -0.49
N ALA A 10 1.18 -7.90 -1.52
CA ALA A 10 0.94 -8.26 -2.92
C ALA A 10 1.70 -9.53 -3.35
N LEU A 11 2.67 -10.00 -2.55
CA LEU A 11 3.42 -11.23 -2.81
C LEU A 11 2.55 -12.47 -2.51
N THR A 12 1.53 -12.65 -3.33
CA THR A 12 0.55 -13.74 -3.19
C THR A 12 0.94 -14.96 -4.01
N GLY A 13 0.41 -16.14 -3.63
CA GLY A 13 0.56 -17.36 -4.42
C GLY A 13 0.05 -17.20 -5.86
N GLN A 14 -0.99 -16.37 -6.08
CA GLN A 14 -1.54 -16.09 -7.40
C GLN A 14 -0.54 -15.33 -8.28
N LEU A 15 0.11 -14.30 -7.76
CA LEU A 15 1.15 -13.56 -8.47
C LEU A 15 2.29 -14.50 -8.87
N VAL A 16 2.82 -15.26 -7.92
CA VAL A 16 3.89 -16.21 -8.17
C VAL A 16 3.49 -17.26 -9.21
N SER A 17 2.25 -17.78 -9.14
CA SER A 17 1.73 -18.76 -10.11
C SER A 17 1.62 -18.15 -11.52
N SER A 18 1.22 -16.89 -11.63
CA SER A 18 1.17 -16.19 -12.92
C SER A 18 2.56 -16.08 -13.56
N PHE A 19 3.57 -15.72 -12.78
CA PHE A 19 4.95 -15.71 -13.28
C PHE A 19 5.45 -17.10 -13.64
N LYS A 20 5.19 -18.12 -12.80
CA LYS A 20 5.59 -19.52 -13.07
C LYS A 20 4.94 -20.10 -14.32
N TYR A 21 3.77 -19.62 -14.70
CA TYR A 21 3.12 -20.04 -15.94
C TYR A 21 3.96 -19.67 -17.17
N TYR A 22 4.58 -18.48 -17.18
CA TYR A 22 5.40 -18.02 -18.28
C TYR A 22 6.89 -18.40 -18.15
N PHE A 23 7.39 -18.56 -16.92
CA PHE A 23 8.79 -18.81 -16.59
C PHE A 23 8.89 -19.91 -15.53
N PRO A 24 8.60 -21.18 -15.87
CA PRO A 24 8.37 -22.25 -14.86
C PRO A 24 9.58 -22.52 -13.96
N ASP A 25 10.81 -22.48 -14.50
CA ASP A 25 12.03 -22.89 -13.78
C ASP A 25 13.00 -21.73 -13.48
N ASP A 26 12.67 -20.52 -13.93
CA ASP A 26 13.57 -19.36 -13.93
C ASP A 26 13.25 -18.33 -12.82
N ILE A 27 12.39 -18.69 -11.86
CA ILE A 27 11.90 -17.78 -10.83
C ILE A 27 12.40 -18.17 -9.46
N LEU A 28 12.86 -17.15 -8.73
CA LEU A 28 13.17 -17.20 -7.31
C LEU A 28 12.27 -16.22 -6.54
N VAL A 29 11.62 -16.69 -5.47
CA VAL A 29 10.78 -15.84 -4.62
C VAL A 29 11.48 -15.57 -3.30
N ILE A 30 11.68 -14.28 -2.97
CA ILE A 30 12.34 -13.84 -1.74
C ILE A 30 11.31 -13.16 -0.83
N HIS A 31 11.15 -13.71 0.38
CA HIS A 31 10.25 -13.16 1.39
C HIS A 31 10.82 -13.32 2.81
N SER A 32 10.24 -12.63 3.78
CA SER A 32 10.70 -12.58 5.18
C SER A 32 10.68 -13.94 5.90
N ARG A 33 9.87 -14.91 5.44
CA ARG A 33 9.71 -16.25 6.06
C ARG A 33 10.72 -17.29 5.57
N LEU A 34 11.58 -16.96 4.61
CA LEU A 34 12.63 -17.89 4.17
C LEU A 34 13.62 -18.15 5.31
N SER A 35 13.89 -19.43 5.57
CA SER A 35 14.95 -19.87 6.47
C SER A 35 16.32 -19.44 5.94
N LEU A 36 17.33 -19.44 6.80
CA LEU A 36 18.69 -19.12 6.42
C LEU A 36 19.22 -20.08 5.33
N SER A 37 18.88 -21.37 5.42
CA SER A 37 19.27 -22.38 4.43
C SER A 37 18.68 -22.10 3.06
N GLU A 38 17.36 -21.81 2.99
CA GLU A 38 16.67 -21.47 1.74
C GLU A 38 17.23 -20.18 1.14
N ARG A 39 17.57 -19.20 1.97
CA ARG A 39 18.17 -17.95 1.51
C ARG A 39 19.57 -18.16 0.95
N ASN A 40 20.39 -19.03 1.57
CA ASN A 40 21.72 -19.38 1.08
C ASN A 40 21.64 -20.15 -0.25
N ASP A 41 20.70 -21.09 -0.38
CA ASP A 41 20.44 -21.80 -1.64
C ASP A 41 20.00 -20.82 -2.74
N ALA A 42 19.13 -19.89 -2.41
CA ALA A 42 18.69 -18.84 -3.32
C ALA A 42 19.86 -18.00 -3.86
N VAL A 43 20.76 -17.57 -2.96
CA VAL A 43 21.98 -16.84 -3.32
C VAL A 43 22.90 -17.68 -4.22
N PHE A 44 23.08 -18.96 -3.87
CA PHE A 44 23.92 -19.87 -4.66
C PHE A 44 23.37 -20.04 -6.08
N ARG A 45 22.09 -20.36 -6.23
CA ARG A 45 21.43 -20.54 -7.53
C ARG A 45 21.48 -19.27 -8.38
N LEU A 46 21.29 -18.10 -7.76
CA LEU A 46 21.36 -16.82 -8.47
C LEU A 46 22.77 -16.55 -9.03
N ARG A 47 23.80 -16.79 -8.23
CA ARG A 47 25.21 -16.64 -8.65
C ARG A 47 25.63 -17.65 -9.72
N GLN A 48 25.04 -18.85 -9.71
CA GLN A 48 25.25 -19.85 -10.77
C GLN A 48 24.48 -19.55 -12.04
N GLN A 49 23.82 -18.38 -12.13
CA GLN A 49 22.97 -17.96 -13.26
C GLN A 49 21.86 -18.96 -13.61
N GLN A 50 21.43 -19.76 -12.62
CA GLN A 50 20.34 -20.71 -12.76
C GLN A 50 18.96 -20.04 -12.65
N ILE A 51 18.95 -18.75 -12.27
CA ILE A 51 17.74 -17.96 -12.03
C ILE A 51 17.86 -16.64 -12.80
N GLY A 52 16.88 -16.39 -13.66
CA GLY A 52 16.76 -15.13 -14.40
C GLY A 52 15.89 -14.10 -13.71
N ILE A 53 14.90 -14.51 -12.91
CA ILE A 53 13.90 -13.61 -12.31
C ILE A 53 13.83 -13.79 -10.79
N VAL A 54 14.07 -12.73 -10.07
CA VAL A 54 13.87 -12.66 -8.60
C VAL A 54 12.62 -11.83 -8.32
N ILE A 55 11.67 -12.39 -7.58
CA ILE A 55 10.45 -11.70 -7.13
C ILE A 55 10.48 -11.60 -5.61
N GLY A 56 10.22 -10.43 -5.07
CA GLY A 56 10.16 -10.28 -3.62
C GLY A 56 9.81 -8.88 -3.13
N ALA A 57 9.81 -8.73 -1.81
CA ALA A 57 9.69 -7.43 -1.17
C ALA A 57 11.01 -6.64 -1.32
N ARG A 58 11.07 -5.43 -0.76
CA ARG A 58 12.24 -4.54 -0.88
C ARG A 58 13.60 -5.22 -0.55
N SER A 59 13.62 -6.24 0.31
CA SER A 59 14.86 -6.97 0.63
C SER A 59 15.45 -7.77 -0.54
N ALA A 60 14.65 -8.05 -1.57
CA ALA A 60 15.11 -8.72 -2.77
C ALA A 60 16.09 -7.87 -3.59
N LEU A 61 16.11 -6.54 -3.41
CA LEU A 61 17.13 -5.67 -4.01
C LEU A 61 18.56 -6.04 -3.64
N PHE A 62 18.76 -6.59 -2.46
CA PHE A 62 20.11 -6.91 -1.95
C PHE A 62 20.57 -8.33 -2.28
N MET A 63 19.90 -9.01 -3.21
CA MET A 63 20.38 -10.24 -3.77
C MET A 63 21.60 -9.97 -4.67
N PRO A 64 22.57 -10.88 -4.72
CA PRO A 64 23.81 -10.67 -5.48
C PRO A 64 23.59 -10.95 -6.98
N PHE A 65 23.12 -9.95 -7.69
CA PHE A 65 22.96 -9.99 -9.14
C PHE A 65 24.31 -9.75 -9.83
N ASP A 66 24.67 -10.62 -10.78
CA ASP A 66 25.90 -10.47 -11.57
C ASP A 66 25.62 -9.72 -12.88
N ASP A 67 24.44 -9.95 -13.50
CA ASP A 67 24.04 -9.35 -14.79
C ASP A 67 22.59 -8.86 -14.70
N LEU A 68 22.38 -7.79 -13.93
CA LEU A 68 21.07 -7.19 -13.74
C LEU A 68 20.73 -6.27 -14.92
N GLY A 69 19.68 -6.60 -15.68
CA GLY A 69 19.23 -5.82 -16.85
C GLY A 69 17.92 -5.07 -16.64
N LEU A 70 17.10 -5.50 -15.67
CA LEU A 70 15.79 -4.88 -15.43
C LEU A 70 15.41 -4.94 -13.95
N LEU A 71 14.99 -3.78 -13.43
CA LEU A 71 14.38 -3.64 -12.12
C LEU A 71 12.95 -3.16 -12.28
N ILE A 72 12.00 -3.85 -11.66
CA ILE A 72 10.59 -3.49 -11.68
C ILE A 72 10.14 -3.24 -10.24
N LEU A 73 9.57 -2.07 -9.97
CA LEU A 73 8.87 -1.77 -8.72
C LEU A 73 7.38 -1.64 -9.04
N ASP A 74 6.61 -2.64 -8.64
CA ASP A 74 5.15 -2.60 -8.75
C ASP A 74 4.57 -1.87 -7.54
N GLU A 75 3.49 -1.09 -7.76
CA GLU A 75 2.91 -0.18 -6.77
C GLU A 75 3.98 0.71 -6.08
N GLU A 76 4.81 1.38 -6.89
CA GLU A 76 6.01 2.11 -6.43
C GLU A 76 5.74 3.15 -5.34
N HIS A 77 4.47 3.57 -5.22
CA HIS A 77 3.99 4.52 -4.20
C HIS A 77 3.76 3.88 -2.82
N ASP A 78 3.82 2.54 -2.71
CA ASP A 78 3.50 1.85 -1.46
C ASP A 78 4.52 2.19 -0.36
N PRO A 79 4.05 2.61 0.84
CA PRO A 79 4.94 3.01 1.93
C PRO A 79 5.83 1.87 2.46
N SER A 80 5.53 0.60 2.15
CA SER A 80 6.38 -0.53 2.53
C SER A 80 7.76 -0.52 1.87
N TYR A 81 7.93 0.25 0.80
CA TYR A 81 9.23 0.46 0.16
C TYR A 81 10.19 1.34 0.95
N LYS A 82 9.69 2.04 1.97
CA LYS A 82 10.52 2.80 2.88
C LYS A 82 10.97 1.95 4.07
N GLN A 83 12.28 1.93 4.34
CA GLN A 83 12.86 1.35 5.55
C GLN A 83 13.02 2.45 6.60
N ASP A 84 12.28 2.35 7.71
CA ASP A 84 12.33 3.32 8.80
C ASP A 84 13.39 3.00 9.86
N GLU A 85 13.81 1.74 9.95
CA GLU A 85 14.90 1.29 10.83
C GLU A 85 16.26 1.43 10.15
N SER A 86 17.31 1.51 10.94
CA SER A 86 18.70 1.62 10.42
C SER A 86 19.19 0.32 9.77
N PRO A 87 19.77 0.38 8.57
CA PRO A 87 19.99 1.56 7.72
C PRO A 87 18.70 2.02 7.05
N ARG A 88 18.41 3.32 7.14
CA ARG A 88 17.21 3.91 6.52
C ARG A 88 17.43 4.13 5.03
N TYR A 89 16.49 3.67 4.21
CA TYR A 89 16.53 3.85 2.75
C TYR A 89 15.12 3.77 2.17
N HIS A 90 14.97 4.24 0.95
CA HIS A 90 13.80 3.98 0.12
C HIS A 90 14.19 3.03 -1.02
N ALA A 91 13.39 1.98 -1.26
CA ALA A 91 13.72 0.97 -2.27
C ALA A 91 13.84 1.55 -3.68
N ARG A 92 13.05 2.58 -4.03
CA ARG A 92 13.15 3.28 -5.32
C ARG A 92 14.52 3.91 -5.51
N ASP A 93 15.03 4.61 -4.49
CA ASP A 93 16.33 5.30 -4.60
C ASP A 93 17.49 4.30 -4.73
N VAL A 94 17.40 3.18 -4.01
CA VAL A 94 18.37 2.07 -4.14
C VAL A 94 18.27 1.43 -5.52
N ALA A 95 17.05 1.17 -6.02
CA ALA A 95 16.84 0.57 -7.33
C ALA A 95 17.35 1.48 -8.46
N GLU A 96 17.18 2.79 -8.34
CA GLU A 96 17.71 3.76 -9.29
C GLU A 96 19.23 3.72 -9.35
N GLU A 97 19.89 3.69 -8.21
CA GLU A 97 21.35 3.60 -8.15
C GLU A 97 21.86 2.24 -8.67
N MET A 98 21.18 1.16 -8.36
CA MET A 98 21.48 -0.16 -8.92
C MET A 98 21.33 -0.19 -10.44
N ALA A 99 20.24 0.39 -10.96
CA ALA A 99 20.02 0.49 -12.40
C ALA A 99 21.17 1.26 -13.08
N ARG A 100 21.62 2.35 -12.47
CA ARG A 100 22.77 3.12 -12.96
C ARG A 100 24.08 2.31 -12.93
N LEU A 101 24.36 1.60 -11.85
CA LEU A 101 25.60 0.80 -11.69
C LEU A 101 25.66 -0.39 -12.65
N HIS A 102 24.53 -1.05 -12.91
CA HIS A 102 24.44 -2.21 -13.79
C HIS A 102 24.10 -1.85 -15.25
N ASN A 103 23.92 -0.56 -15.57
CA ASN A 103 23.39 -0.12 -16.88
C ASN A 103 22.06 -0.81 -17.23
N ALA A 104 21.21 -0.99 -16.22
CA ALA A 104 19.93 -1.68 -16.29
C ALA A 104 18.78 -0.67 -16.45
N VAL A 105 17.61 -1.17 -16.87
CA VAL A 105 16.37 -0.39 -16.94
C VAL A 105 15.65 -0.46 -15.60
N LEU A 106 15.19 0.71 -15.09
CA LEU A 106 14.26 0.79 -13.96
C LEU A 106 12.86 1.09 -14.47
N LEU A 107 11.89 0.23 -14.11
CA LEU A 107 10.47 0.40 -14.40
C LEU A 107 9.70 0.60 -13.09
N LEU A 108 9.04 1.75 -12.96
CA LEU A 108 8.16 2.08 -11.84
C LEU A 108 6.72 1.95 -12.29
N GLY A 109 5.98 1.01 -11.70
CA GLY A 109 4.57 0.74 -12.00
C GLY A 109 3.65 1.26 -10.90
N SER A 110 2.60 2.01 -11.26
CA SER A 110 1.57 2.43 -10.30
C SER A 110 0.32 2.94 -11.01
N ALA A 111 -0.86 2.69 -10.42
CA ALA A 111 -2.09 3.37 -10.79
C ALA A 111 -2.17 4.79 -10.19
N THR A 112 -1.47 5.02 -9.08
CA THR A 112 -1.42 6.28 -8.30
C THR A 112 0.03 6.61 -7.96
N PRO A 113 0.85 7.06 -8.93
CA PRO A 113 2.28 7.27 -8.73
C PRO A 113 2.57 8.20 -7.55
N ALA A 114 3.69 7.98 -6.87
CA ALA A 114 4.20 8.89 -5.87
C ALA A 114 4.44 10.28 -6.48
N VAL A 115 4.17 11.34 -5.71
CA VAL A 115 4.29 12.72 -6.19
C VAL A 115 5.71 13.01 -6.70
N GLU A 116 6.72 12.47 -6.02
CA GLU A 116 8.14 12.62 -6.39
C GLU A 116 8.44 11.96 -7.75
N SER A 117 7.94 10.74 -7.98
CA SER A 117 8.13 10.01 -9.23
C SER A 117 7.42 10.71 -10.39
N PHE A 118 6.18 11.14 -10.17
CA PHE A 118 5.42 11.86 -11.17
C PHE A 118 6.06 13.23 -11.51
N TYR A 119 6.52 13.98 -10.52
CA TYR A 119 7.23 15.23 -10.72
C TYR A 119 8.51 15.05 -11.55
N ARG A 120 9.29 14.00 -11.28
CA ARG A 120 10.50 13.68 -12.08
C ARG A 120 10.15 13.32 -13.53
N ALA A 121 9.02 12.65 -13.74
CA ALA A 121 8.51 12.39 -15.10
C ALA A 121 8.10 13.68 -15.82
N GLU A 122 7.44 14.63 -15.14
CA GLU A 122 7.14 15.95 -15.70
C GLU A 122 8.41 16.76 -16.04
N LYS A 123 9.45 16.62 -15.23
CA LYS A 123 10.78 17.25 -15.50
C LYS A 123 11.58 16.52 -16.58
N LYS A 124 11.10 15.39 -17.10
CA LYS A 124 11.77 14.54 -18.08
C LYS A 124 13.03 13.83 -17.55
N ASP A 125 13.18 13.74 -16.23
CA ASP A 125 14.20 12.87 -15.61
C ASP A 125 13.82 11.40 -15.77
N TYR A 126 12.49 11.11 -15.81
CA TYR A 126 11.92 9.82 -16.14
C TYR A 126 11.10 9.89 -17.43
N THR A 127 11.01 8.78 -18.14
CA THR A 127 10.07 8.64 -19.27
C THR A 127 8.71 8.20 -18.73
N LEU A 128 7.66 9.01 -18.94
CA LEU A 128 6.30 8.66 -18.56
C LEU A 128 5.65 7.78 -19.62
N LEU A 129 5.24 6.58 -19.20
CA LEU A 129 4.41 5.68 -20.00
C LEU A 129 3.01 5.63 -19.39
N SER A 130 1.99 5.89 -20.20
CA SER A 130 0.60 5.93 -19.74
C SER A 130 -0.20 4.78 -20.34
N LEU A 131 -0.97 4.09 -19.48
CA LEU A 131 -1.93 3.05 -19.86
C LEU A 131 -3.36 3.56 -19.58
N PRO A 132 -3.94 4.41 -20.45
CA PRO A 132 -5.18 5.12 -20.16
C PRO A 132 -6.44 4.26 -20.27
N GLN A 133 -6.35 3.11 -20.92
CA GLN A 133 -7.50 2.21 -21.16
C GLN A 133 -7.50 1.04 -20.17
N ARG A 134 -8.67 0.70 -19.66
CA ARG A 134 -8.86 -0.53 -18.88
C ARG A 134 -8.88 -1.75 -19.79
N ILE A 135 -8.36 -2.86 -19.29
CA ILE A 135 -8.49 -4.15 -19.97
C ILE A 135 -9.98 -4.49 -20.05
N GLY A 136 -10.48 -4.77 -21.27
CA GLY A 136 -11.86 -5.18 -21.51
C GLY A 136 -12.91 -4.04 -21.56
N ASP A 137 -12.47 -2.78 -21.71
CA ASP A 137 -13.35 -1.58 -21.84
C ASP A 137 -14.42 -1.46 -20.75
N LEU A 138 -14.14 -1.95 -19.54
CA LEU A 138 -15.06 -1.89 -18.41
C LEU A 138 -15.25 -0.45 -17.94
N ALA A 139 -16.52 -0.02 -17.85
CA ALA A 139 -16.88 1.28 -17.31
C ALA A 139 -16.43 1.42 -15.83
N LEU A 140 -16.14 2.66 -15.44
CA LEU A 140 -15.90 2.98 -14.04
C LEU A 140 -17.18 2.77 -13.21
N PRO A 141 -17.08 2.31 -11.96
CA PRO A 141 -18.23 2.21 -11.08
C PRO A 141 -18.83 3.58 -10.82
N GLN A 142 -20.16 3.61 -10.62
CA GLN A 142 -20.83 4.84 -10.19
C GLN A 142 -20.43 5.15 -8.74
N VAL A 143 -20.09 6.41 -8.47
CA VAL A 143 -19.73 6.89 -7.13
C VAL A 143 -20.89 7.70 -6.56
N GLN A 144 -21.34 7.34 -5.36
CA GLN A 144 -22.36 8.06 -4.62
C GLN A 144 -21.76 8.60 -3.32
N TYR A 145 -22.07 9.86 -3.00
CA TYR A 145 -21.64 10.53 -1.77
C TYR A 145 -22.83 10.66 -0.81
N VAL A 146 -22.64 10.20 0.42
CA VAL A 146 -23.65 10.32 1.48
C VAL A 146 -23.13 11.23 2.58
N ASP A 147 -23.84 12.34 2.85
CA ASP A 147 -23.52 13.21 3.99
C ASP A 147 -24.05 12.58 5.29
N MET A 148 -23.14 12.04 6.08
CA MET A 148 -23.45 11.41 7.36
C MET A 148 -24.02 12.40 8.41
N ARG A 149 -23.81 13.72 8.24
CA ARG A 149 -24.43 14.74 9.09
C ARG A 149 -25.95 14.85 8.78
N ALA A 150 -26.30 14.74 7.50
CA ALA A 150 -27.72 14.68 7.08
C ALA A 150 -28.40 13.40 7.61
N GLU A 151 -27.70 12.27 7.53
CA GLU A 151 -28.14 11.00 8.12
C GLU A 151 -28.42 11.11 9.63
N LEU A 152 -27.51 11.76 10.38
CA LEU A 152 -27.66 11.98 11.80
C LEU A 152 -28.90 12.87 12.12
N LYS A 153 -29.06 13.99 11.39
CA LYS A 153 -30.23 14.88 11.52
C LYS A 153 -31.53 14.15 11.23
N ALA A 154 -31.51 13.19 10.30
CA ALA A 154 -32.64 12.33 9.97
C ALA A 154 -32.80 11.13 10.92
N GLY A 155 -32.08 11.11 12.05
CA GLY A 155 -32.19 10.10 13.12
C GLY A 155 -31.30 8.86 12.97
N ASN A 156 -30.50 8.74 11.91
CA ASN A 156 -29.58 7.63 11.76
C ASN A 156 -28.29 7.85 12.58
N ARG A 157 -28.17 7.18 13.72
CA ARG A 157 -27.00 7.24 14.59
C ARG A 157 -25.95 6.16 14.31
N ASN A 158 -26.18 5.31 13.28
CA ASN A 158 -25.25 4.25 12.91
C ASN A 158 -24.03 4.79 12.17
N VAL A 159 -22.96 3.98 12.12
CA VAL A 159 -21.76 4.26 11.32
C VAL A 159 -22.03 4.13 9.83
N ILE A 160 -23.01 3.31 9.45
CA ILE A 160 -23.41 3.02 8.07
C ILE A 160 -24.66 3.85 7.74
N SER A 161 -24.64 4.52 6.58
CA SER A 161 -25.83 5.23 6.08
C SER A 161 -26.95 4.25 5.74
N ARG A 162 -28.19 4.74 5.72
CA ARG A 162 -29.35 3.94 5.31
C ARG A 162 -29.20 3.45 3.87
N GLU A 163 -28.70 4.30 2.99
CA GLU A 163 -28.47 3.97 1.59
C GLU A 163 -27.40 2.87 1.45
N LEU A 164 -26.25 2.98 2.12
CA LEU A 164 -25.23 1.92 2.10
C LEU A 164 -25.78 0.60 2.65
N ARG A 165 -26.58 0.64 3.72
CA ARG A 165 -27.22 -0.56 4.26
C ARG A 165 -28.11 -1.23 3.23
N GLN A 166 -28.97 -0.47 2.56
CA GLN A 166 -29.87 -0.97 1.51
C GLN A 166 -29.11 -1.58 0.34
N LEU A 167 -28.02 -0.93 -0.11
CA LEU A 167 -27.16 -1.46 -1.15
C LEU A 167 -26.51 -2.77 -0.74
N LEU A 168 -25.99 -2.87 0.49
CA LEU A 168 -25.39 -4.08 1.01
C LEU A 168 -26.40 -5.24 1.09
N GLU A 169 -27.60 -4.98 1.62
CA GLU A 169 -28.68 -5.97 1.70
C GLU A 169 -29.09 -6.45 0.32
N THR A 170 -29.20 -5.55 -0.65
CA THR A 170 -29.54 -5.90 -2.03
C THR A 170 -28.45 -6.71 -2.71
N THR A 171 -27.17 -6.33 -2.52
CA THR A 171 -26.01 -7.03 -3.10
C THR A 171 -25.92 -8.46 -2.56
N VAL A 172 -26.05 -8.62 -1.25
CA VAL A 172 -25.99 -9.94 -0.61
C VAL A 172 -27.17 -10.80 -1.02
N ALA A 173 -28.40 -10.24 -1.11
CA ALA A 173 -29.57 -10.97 -1.55
C ALA A 173 -29.47 -11.49 -3.00
N LYS A 174 -28.70 -10.82 -3.85
CA LYS A 174 -28.39 -11.27 -5.22
C LYS A 174 -27.28 -12.34 -5.29
N GLY A 175 -26.64 -12.68 -4.16
CA GLY A 175 -25.47 -13.55 -4.12
C GLY A 175 -24.20 -12.89 -4.65
N GLU A 176 -24.18 -11.58 -4.77
CA GLU A 176 -23.03 -10.77 -5.18
C GLU A 176 -22.13 -10.44 -3.98
N GLN A 177 -20.94 -9.91 -4.24
CA GLN A 177 -19.96 -9.57 -3.21
C GLN A 177 -19.88 -8.06 -2.98
N ALA A 178 -19.66 -7.66 -1.73
CA ALA A 178 -19.42 -6.27 -1.35
C ALA A 178 -18.08 -6.15 -0.62
N ILE A 179 -17.30 -5.12 -0.96
CA ILE A 179 -16.05 -4.78 -0.27
C ILE A 179 -16.29 -3.52 0.53
N ILE A 180 -16.10 -3.60 1.85
CA ILE A 180 -16.24 -2.45 2.75
C ILE A 180 -14.86 -2.02 3.20
N MET A 181 -14.48 -0.79 2.85
CA MET A 181 -13.23 -0.19 3.32
C MET A 181 -13.50 0.68 4.54
N LEU A 182 -12.92 0.29 5.67
CA LEU A 182 -12.92 1.09 6.89
C LEU A 182 -11.52 1.71 7.05
N ASN A 183 -11.39 2.99 6.77
CA ASN A 183 -10.14 3.71 6.96
C ASN A 183 -9.89 4.03 8.45
N ARG A 184 -9.94 3.00 9.31
CA ARG A 184 -9.75 3.16 10.74
C ARG A 184 -9.03 1.96 11.35
N ARG A 185 -7.79 2.14 11.77
CA ARG A 185 -7.07 1.17 12.60
C ARG A 185 -7.26 1.57 14.09
N GLY A 186 -7.76 0.65 14.92
CA GLY A 186 -7.85 0.79 16.38
C GLY A 186 -9.05 1.58 16.89
N PHE A 187 -9.10 1.74 18.23
CA PHE A 187 -10.05 2.61 18.93
C PHE A 187 -9.78 4.08 18.57
N SER A 188 -10.82 4.87 18.56
CA SER A 188 -10.90 6.27 18.13
C SER A 188 -9.61 7.09 18.26
N THR A 189 -9.01 7.52 17.16
CA THR A 189 -7.85 8.43 17.13
C THR A 189 -8.21 9.88 17.46
N PHE A 190 -9.48 10.22 17.50
CA PHE A 190 -10.02 11.52 17.92
C PHE A 190 -11.52 11.41 18.17
N VAL A 191 -12.06 12.36 18.91
CA VAL A 191 -13.49 12.51 19.14
C VAL A 191 -13.99 13.71 18.33
N MET A 192 -15.04 13.48 17.58
CA MET A 192 -15.65 14.47 16.70
C MET A 192 -17.14 14.61 16.99
N CYS A 193 -17.62 15.84 17.03
CA CYS A 193 -19.04 16.09 17.07
C CYS A 193 -19.71 15.61 15.78
N ARG A 194 -20.64 14.67 15.88
CA ARG A 194 -21.36 14.15 14.70
C ARG A 194 -22.29 15.18 14.07
N SER A 195 -22.72 16.20 14.81
CA SER A 195 -23.65 17.22 14.33
C SER A 195 -22.97 18.25 13.43
N CYS A 196 -21.81 18.77 13.84
CA CYS A 196 -21.10 19.84 13.14
C CYS A 196 -19.79 19.38 12.46
N GLY A 197 -19.28 18.18 12.79
CA GLY A 197 -18.01 17.68 12.31
C GLY A 197 -16.79 18.23 13.05
N GLU A 198 -16.97 19.04 14.10
CA GLU A 198 -15.88 19.61 14.85
C GLU A 198 -15.14 18.54 15.67
N VAL A 199 -13.81 18.54 15.58
CA VAL A 199 -12.93 17.64 16.31
C VAL A 199 -12.59 18.28 17.66
N ILE A 200 -12.75 17.52 18.75
CA ILE A 200 -12.36 17.97 20.09
C ILE A 200 -10.83 18.02 20.15
N LYS A 201 -10.30 19.23 20.33
CA LYS A 201 -8.87 19.51 20.37
C LYS A 201 -8.36 19.75 21.79
N CYS A 202 -7.11 19.42 22.00
CA CYS A 202 -6.39 19.78 23.22
C CYS A 202 -6.31 21.30 23.36
N LYS A 203 -6.64 21.81 24.54
CA LYS A 203 -6.59 23.26 24.82
C LYS A 203 -5.17 23.80 24.88
N ASP A 204 -4.16 22.96 25.15
CA ASP A 204 -2.78 23.38 25.36
C ASP A 204 -1.96 23.32 24.05
N CYS A 205 -2.17 22.28 23.21
CA CYS A 205 -1.37 22.10 21.98
C CYS A 205 -2.18 22.07 20.69
N GLY A 206 -3.53 22.16 20.77
CA GLY A 206 -4.41 22.20 19.59
C GLY A 206 -4.57 20.88 18.84
N LEU A 207 -3.91 19.80 19.26
CA LEU A 207 -4.01 18.50 18.62
C LEU A 207 -5.32 17.77 18.99
N PRO A 208 -5.84 16.87 18.14
CA PRO A 208 -7.03 16.09 18.46
C PRO A 208 -6.87 15.26 19.74
N LEU A 209 -7.89 15.25 20.58
CA LEU A 209 -7.93 14.39 21.76
C LEU A 209 -8.42 12.99 21.40
N VAL A 210 -7.82 11.98 22.02
CA VAL A 210 -8.13 10.56 21.82
C VAL A 210 -9.00 10.05 22.97
N TYR A 211 -10.05 9.31 22.66
CA TYR A 211 -10.91 8.68 23.68
C TYR A 211 -10.32 7.33 24.10
N HIS A 212 -10.12 7.17 25.38
CA HIS A 212 -9.62 5.95 26.01
C HIS A 212 -10.72 5.11 26.65
N LYS A 213 -10.44 3.81 26.84
CA LYS A 213 -11.35 2.87 27.50
C LYS A 213 -11.70 3.29 28.94
N SER A 214 -10.89 4.14 29.56
CA SER A 214 -11.14 4.74 30.88
C SER A 214 -12.30 5.74 30.91
N GLY A 215 -12.92 6.03 29.77
CA GLY A 215 -13.99 7.03 29.66
C GLY A 215 -13.49 8.48 29.59
N ARG A 216 -12.20 8.71 29.45
CA ARG A 216 -11.58 10.04 29.39
C ARG A 216 -10.94 10.31 28.02
N LEU A 217 -10.83 11.61 27.72
CA LEU A 217 -10.07 12.12 26.60
C LEU A 217 -8.63 12.37 27.02
N GLN A 218 -7.66 11.97 26.19
CA GLN A 218 -6.23 12.23 26.43
C GLN A 218 -5.56 12.80 25.18
N CYS A 219 -4.69 13.76 25.40
CA CYS A 219 -3.77 14.25 24.39
C CYS A 219 -2.50 13.39 24.39
N HIS A 220 -2.19 12.72 23.28
CA HIS A 220 -0.95 11.91 23.18
C HIS A 220 0.32 12.73 22.96
N HIS A 221 0.20 14.06 22.90
CA HIS A 221 1.37 14.94 22.73
C HIS A 221 1.81 15.59 24.04
N CYS A 222 0.85 16.05 24.86
CA CYS A 222 1.16 16.76 26.12
C CYS A 222 0.53 16.09 27.35
N ASP A 223 -0.04 14.90 27.19
CA ASP A 223 -0.67 14.09 28.24
C ASP A 223 -1.86 14.75 28.99
N LEU A 224 -2.37 15.90 28.47
CA LEU A 224 -3.55 16.52 29.03
C LEU A 224 -4.71 15.54 29.03
N MET A 225 -5.36 15.41 30.20
CA MET A 225 -6.59 14.65 30.38
C MET A 225 -7.79 15.58 30.41
N ALA A 226 -8.87 15.21 29.74
CA ALA A 226 -10.13 15.95 29.69
C ALA A 226 -11.33 15.02 29.84
N GLU A 227 -12.44 15.54 30.31
CA GLU A 227 -13.72 14.83 30.32
C GLU A 227 -14.35 14.89 28.90
N VAL A 228 -15.21 13.91 28.63
CA VAL A 228 -16.01 13.91 27.41
C VAL A 228 -17.15 14.91 27.56
N PRO A 229 -17.31 15.90 26.68
CA PRO A 229 -18.38 16.88 26.76
C PRO A 229 -19.78 16.29 26.49
#